data_633c202e394ce07b8c6c57d9bb8a2f95
#
_entry.id   633c202e394ce07b8c6c57d9bb8a2f95
#
_cell.length_a   1.000
_cell.length_b   1.000
_cell.length_c   1.000
_cell.angle_alpha   90.00
_cell.angle_beta   90.00
_cell.angle_gamma   90.00
#
_symmetry.space_group_name_H-M   'P 1'
#
loop_
_entity.id
_entity.type
_entity.pdbx_description
1 polymer ?
#
loop_
_entity_poly.entity_id
_entity_poly.type
_entity_poly.pdbx_seq_one_letter_code
_entity_poly.pdbx_strand_id
1 'polypeptide(L)'
;LNVVGNVMVLEACRRAGTGRYIFASSLYVYGKSGGFYRCSKQACEIYIENYQAMYGLPYTILRYGSLYGPRADMRNAIHRFVHEALTTGSITYYGTPTALREYVHVDDASSATLHVLGPEFANQNIIISGNQPMRVADLFRMIGEMLGRELEIRYQNDPNSGHYQVTPYAFMPRMGRKLVPPLTVDLG
;
A
#
# COMPACT_ATOMS: atom_id res chain seq x y z
N LEU A 1 -13.81 10.15 3.60
CA LEU A 1 -13.79 10.24 2.14
C LEU A 1 -13.55 8.88 1.48
N ASN A 2 -12.49 8.15 1.81
CA ASN A 2 -12.09 6.95 1.06
C ASN A 2 -13.19 5.87 0.97
N VAL A 3 -13.81 5.47 2.08
CA VAL A 3 -14.80 4.37 2.07
C VAL A 3 -16.10 4.82 1.42
N VAL A 4 -16.71 5.90 1.92
CA VAL A 4 -18.01 6.40 1.41
C VAL A 4 -17.89 6.77 -0.07
N GLY A 5 -16.84 7.51 -0.46
CA GLY A 5 -16.62 7.87 -1.86
C GLY A 5 -16.45 6.66 -2.77
N ASN A 6 -15.71 5.64 -2.32
CA ASN A 6 -15.56 4.39 -3.07
C ASN A 6 -16.90 3.67 -3.29
N VAL A 7 -17.74 3.57 -2.25
CA VAL A 7 -19.06 2.92 -2.36
C VAL A 7 -19.96 3.71 -3.32
N MET A 8 -19.94 5.05 -3.27
CA MET A 8 -20.70 5.88 -4.21
C MET A 8 -20.26 5.66 -5.67
N VAL A 9 -18.95 5.57 -5.90
CA VAL A 9 -18.41 5.31 -7.26
C VAL A 9 -18.76 3.90 -7.72
N LEU A 10 -18.65 2.88 -6.85
CA LEU A 10 -19.06 1.51 -7.16
C LEU A 10 -20.53 1.44 -7.59
N GLU A 11 -21.41 2.11 -6.85
CA GLU A 11 -22.83 2.15 -7.18
C GLU A 11 -23.08 2.89 -8.53
N ALA A 12 -22.35 3.97 -8.78
CA ALA A 12 -22.42 4.66 -10.06
C ALA A 12 -21.94 3.77 -11.22
N CYS A 13 -20.82 3.06 -11.04
CA CYS A 13 -20.31 2.10 -12.02
C CYS A 13 -21.30 0.96 -12.28
N ARG A 14 -21.91 0.41 -11.25
CA ARG A 14 -22.93 -0.62 -11.37
C ARG A 14 -24.12 -0.13 -12.22
N ARG A 15 -24.65 1.06 -11.90
CA ARG A 15 -25.78 1.65 -12.64
C ARG A 15 -25.46 1.99 -14.08
N ALA A 16 -24.22 2.41 -14.35
CA ALA A 16 -23.74 2.75 -15.67
C ALA A 16 -23.37 1.54 -16.53
N GLY A 17 -23.40 0.32 -15.98
CA GLY A 17 -22.95 -0.88 -16.68
C GLY A 17 -21.45 -0.86 -17.02
N THR A 18 -20.62 -0.27 -16.14
CA THR A 18 -19.16 -0.19 -16.34
C THR A 18 -18.57 -1.58 -16.52
N GLY A 19 -17.77 -1.80 -17.54
CA GLY A 19 -17.20 -3.10 -17.88
C GLY A 19 -16.24 -3.65 -16.84
N ARG A 20 -15.49 -2.78 -16.10
CA ARG A 20 -14.61 -3.19 -15.00
C ARG A 20 -14.23 -2.00 -14.13
N TYR A 21 -14.21 -2.21 -12.81
CA TYR A 21 -13.75 -1.23 -11.82
C TYR A 21 -12.30 -1.49 -11.44
N ILE A 22 -11.41 -0.51 -11.63
CA ILE A 22 -10.01 -0.64 -11.24
C ILE A 22 -9.76 0.25 -10.02
N PHE A 23 -9.22 -0.34 -8.97
CA PHE A 23 -9.03 0.34 -7.69
C PHE A 23 -7.56 0.40 -7.27
N ALA A 24 -7.07 1.61 -7.03
CA ALA A 24 -5.75 1.83 -6.45
C ALA A 24 -5.77 1.55 -4.94
N SER A 25 -5.27 0.40 -4.54
CA SER A 25 -5.05 -0.01 -3.16
C SER A 25 -3.57 0.12 -2.78
N SER A 26 -3.14 -0.55 -1.73
CA SER A 26 -1.79 -0.44 -1.19
C SER A 26 -1.35 -1.74 -0.51
N LEU A 27 -0.06 -2.01 -0.48
CA LEU A 27 0.53 -3.12 0.31
C LEU A 27 0.27 -3.02 1.81
N TYR A 28 -0.09 -1.85 2.33
CA TYR A 28 -0.50 -1.69 3.73
C TYR A 28 -1.67 -2.58 4.13
N VAL A 29 -2.53 -2.99 3.18
CA VAL A 29 -3.67 -3.87 3.48
C VAL A 29 -3.25 -5.21 4.10
N TYR A 30 -2.05 -5.69 3.81
CA TYR A 30 -1.53 -6.95 4.34
C TYR A 30 -1.01 -6.87 5.77
N GLY A 31 -0.56 -5.69 6.21
CA GLY A 31 0.15 -5.50 7.47
C GLY A 31 -0.70 -5.02 8.63
N LYS A 32 -0.02 -4.67 9.71
CA LYS A 32 -0.60 -3.98 10.88
C LYS A 32 -0.36 -2.48 10.85
N SER A 33 0.56 -2.01 10.01
CA SER A 33 0.95 -0.61 9.84
C SER A 33 0.00 0.15 8.93
N GLY A 34 0.07 1.50 8.91
CA GLY A 34 -0.74 2.33 8.02
C GLY A 34 -2.04 2.90 8.61
N GLY A 35 -2.34 2.62 9.88
CA GLY A 35 -3.44 3.24 10.63
C GLY A 35 -4.78 3.24 9.89
N PHE A 36 -5.49 4.37 9.93
CA PHE A 36 -6.79 4.53 9.27
C PHE A 36 -6.72 4.47 7.74
N TYR A 37 -5.57 4.83 7.13
CA TYR A 37 -5.38 4.65 5.69
C TYR A 37 -5.51 3.18 5.30
N ARG A 38 -4.79 2.29 5.99
CA ARG A 38 -4.91 0.84 5.80
C ARG A 38 -6.36 0.37 5.98
N CYS A 39 -7.00 0.75 7.10
CA CYS A 39 -8.37 0.35 7.38
C CYS A 39 -9.33 0.76 6.26
N SER A 40 -9.16 1.99 5.74
CA SER A 40 -10.00 2.47 4.65
C SER A 40 -9.78 1.69 3.35
N LYS A 41 -8.52 1.33 3.01
CA LYS A 41 -8.23 0.53 1.83
C LYS A 41 -8.76 -0.89 1.95
N GLN A 42 -8.58 -1.54 3.12
CA GLN A 42 -9.15 -2.86 3.40
C GLN A 42 -10.69 -2.86 3.27
N ALA A 43 -11.36 -1.88 3.84
CA ALA A 43 -12.81 -1.76 3.72
C ALA A 43 -13.25 -1.59 2.25
N CYS A 44 -12.55 -0.75 1.48
CA CYS A 44 -12.84 -0.57 0.06
C CYS A 44 -12.71 -1.88 -0.73
N GLU A 45 -11.64 -2.65 -0.51
CA GLU A 45 -11.45 -3.94 -1.18
C GLU A 45 -12.61 -4.92 -0.89
N ILE A 46 -13.04 -5.00 0.38
CA ILE A 46 -14.17 -5.86 0.79
C ILE A 46 -15.47 -5.42 0.08
N TYR A 47 -15.75 -4.12 -0.03
CA TYR A 47 -16.90 -3.63 -0.78
C TYR A 47 -16.80 -3.98 -2.26
N ILE A 48 -15.64 -3.81 -2.88
CA ILE A 48 -15.42 -4.12 -4.31
C ILE A 48 -15.70 -5.61 -4.59
N GLU A 49 -15.13 -6.49 -3.79
CA GLU A 49 -15.35 -7.94 -3.92
C GLU A 49 -16.83 -8.31 -3.75
N ASN A 50 -17.54 -7.68 -2.81
CA ASN A 50 -18.98 -7.89 -2.63
C ASN A 50 -19.81 -7.33 -3.78
N TYR A 51 -19.43 -6.19 -4.38
CA TYR A 51 -20.11 -5.69 -5.58
C TYR A 51 -19.97 -6.64 -6.77
N GLN A 52 -18.83 -7.30 -6.91
CA GLN A 52 -18.66 -8.36 -7.90
C GLN A 52 -19.56 -9.57 -7.59
N ALA A 53 -19.56 -10.06 -6.35
CA ALA A 53 -20.33 -11.21 -5.94
C ALA A 53 -21.85 -11.00 -6.07
N MET A 54 -22.35 -9.80 -5.72
CA MET A 54 -23.78 -9.49 -5.69
C MET A 54 -24.33 -8.98 -7.02
N TYR A 55 -23.53 -8.25 -7.77
CA TYR A 55 -24.00 -7.52 -8.96
C TYR A 55 -23.21 -7.86 -10.23
N GLY A 56 -22.21 -8.73 -10.14
CA GLY A 56 -21.38 -9.12 -11.29
C GLY A 56 -20.48 -7.99 -11.82
N LEU A 57 -20.23 -6.89 -11.06
CA LEU A 57 -19.34 -5.84 -11.48
C LEU A 57 -17.88 -6.31 -11.45
N PRO A 58 -17.23 -6.54 -12.60
CA PRO A 58 -15.85 -7.00 -12.61
C PRO A 58 -14.92 -5.95 -12.01
N TYR A 59 -13.84 -6.41 -11.38
CA TYR A 59 -12.86 -5.50 -10.77
C TYR A 59 -11.41 -5.94 -11.03
N THR A 60 -10.47 -5.01 -10.78
CA THR A 60 -9.07 -5.32 -10.55
C THR A 60 -8.56 -4.41 -9.43
N ILE A 61 -8.03 -4.98 -8.35
CA ILE A 61 -7.45 -4.24 -7.23
C ILE A 61 -5.93 -4.19 -7.42
N LEU A 62 -5.36 -2.99 -7.42
CA LEU A 62 -3.93 -2.75 -7.60
C LEU A 62 -3.31 -2.33 -6.25
N ARG A 63 -2.55 -3.21 -5.63
CA ARG A 63 -1.87 -2.97 -4.36
C ARG A 63 -0.48 -2.43 -4.64
N TYR A 64 -0.37 -1.10 -4.65
CA TYR A 64 0.89 -0.42 -4.91
C TYR A 64 1.84 -0.49 -3.72
N GLY A 65 3.13 -0.72 -4.03
CA GLY A 65 4.26 -0.58 -3.12
C GLY A 65 4.72 0.87 -2.96
N SER A 66 5.99 1.05 -2.65
CA SER A 66 6.60 2.38 -2.48
C SER A 66 6.94 3.00 -3.84
N LEU A 67 6.07 3.90 -4.30
CA LEU A 67 6.27 4.63 -5.56
C LEU A 67 7.31 5.73 -5.41
N TYR A 68 8.11 5.96 -6.46
CA TYR A 68 8.99 7.12 -6.59
C TYR A 68 9.07 7.60 -8.03
N GLY A 69 9.53 8.82 -8.27
CA GLY A 69 9.74 9.34 -9.62
C GLY A 69 9.46 10.85 -9.73
N PRO A 70 9.49 11.39 -10.95
CA PRO A 70 9.28 12.82 -11.19
C PRO A 70 7.87 13.27 -10.76
N ARG A 71 7.73 14.58 -10.47
CA ARG A 71 6.51 15.21 -9.96
C ARG A 71 6.05 14.74 -8.57
N ALA A 72 6.92 14.01 -7.83
CA ALA A 72 6.68 13.74 -6.43
C ALA A 72 6.78 15.03 -5.59
N ASP A 73 6.13 15.06 -4.43
CA ASP A 73 6.20 16.16 -3.46
C ASP A 73 6.70 15.66 -2.09
N MET A 74 6.74 16.56 -1.09
CA MET A 74 7.25 16.27 0.25
C MET A 74 6.47 15.15 1.00
N ARG A 75 5.32 14.71 0.51
CA ARG A 75 4.59 13.54 1.04
C ARG A 75 5.23 12.23 0.59
N ASN A 76 5.98 12.24 -0.51
CA ASN A 76 6.72 11.08 -0.98
C ASN A 76 8.05 10.95 -0.22
N ALA A 77 8.31 9.75 0.32
CA ALA A 77 9.49 9.52 1.16
C ALA A 77 10.80 9.72 0.40
N ILE A 78 10.93 9.19 -0.82
CA ILE A 78 12.16 9.32 -1.63
C ILE A 78 12.41 10.78 -1.98
N HIS A 79 11.38 11.50 -2.43
CA HIS A 79 11.50 12.94 -2.72
C HIS A 79 11.97 13.72 -1.49
N ARG A 80 11.37 13.46 -0.32
CA ARG A 80 11.76 14.11 0.94
C ARG A 80 13.21 13.80 1.30
N PHE A 81 13.66 12.55 1.21
CA PHE A 81 15.04 12.18 1.54
C PHE A 81 16.06 12.87 0.62
N VAL A 82 15.77 12.90 -0.69
CA VAL A 82 16.63 13.62 -1.63
C VAL A 82 16.65 15.14 -1.35
N HIS A 83 15.48 15.70 -1.05
CA HIS A 83 15.38 17.12 -0.69
C HIS A 83 16.15 17.45 0.59
N GLU A 84 15.99 16.67 1.67
CA GLU A 84 16.74 16.83 2.92
C GLU A 84 18.25 16.69 2.67
N ALA A 85 18.66 15.65 1.94
CA ALA A 85 20.06 15.44 1.57
C ALA A 85 20.65 16.64 0.82
N LEU A 86 19.92 17.23 -0.13
CA LEU A 86 20.37 18.37 -0.91
C LEU A 86 20.45 19.66 -0.07
N THR A 87 19.46 19.91 0.78
CA THR A 87 19.33 21.20 1.49
C THR A 87 20.10 21.25 2.79
N THR A 88 20.19 20.14 3.53
CA THR A 88 20.78 20.11 4.88
C THR A 88 22.02 19.23 4.99
N GLY A 89 22.30 18.38 3.98
CA GLY A 89 23.37 17.37 4.08
C GLY A 89 23.04 16.21 5.02
N SER A 90 21.78 16.13 5.49
CA SER A 90 21.36 15.09 6.43
C SER A 90 20.01 14.49 6.00
N ILE A 91 19.72 13.27 6.47
CA ILE A 91 18.43 12.62 6.31
C ILE A 91 17.93 12.15 7.66
N THR A 92 16.69 12.48 8.01
CA THR A 92 16.02 11.95 9.21
C THR A 92 15.06 10.84 8.81
N TYR A 93 15.27 9.64 9.38
CA TYR A 93 14.43 8.49 9.12
C TYR A 93 13.80 7.95 10.40
N TYR A 94 12.47 7.80 10.38
CA TYR A 94 11.71 7.22 11.47
C TYR A 94 11.56 5.71 11.24
N GLY A 95 12.46 4.93 11.83
CA GLY A 95 12.55 3.48 11.71
C GLY A 95 13.97 2.97 11.83
N THR A 96 14.18 1.69 11.46
CA THR A 96 15.48 1.03 11.58
C THR A 96 16.25 1.07 10.25
N PRO A 97 17.60 1.10 10.28
CA PRO A 97 18.42 1.03 9.06
C PRO A 97 18.23 -0.26 8.26
N THR A 98 17.82 -1.32 8.95
CA THR A 98 17.62 -2.66 8.38
C THR A 98 16.24 -2.87 7.76
N ALA A 99 15.34 -1.89 7.85
CA ALA A 99 14.02 -1.99 7.23
C ALA A 99 14.15 -2.20 5.72
N LEU A 100 13.43 -3.19 5.19
CA LEU A 100 13.43 -3.54 3.77
C LEU A 100 12.25 -2.88 3.06
N ARG A 101 12.52 -2.28 1.90
CA ARG A 101 11.52 -1.65 1.03
C ARG A 101 11.73 -2.11 -0.41
N GLU A 102 10.65 -2.21 -1.12
CA GLU A 102 10.64 -2.36 -2.57
C GLU A 102 10.12 -1.08 -3.18
N TYR A 103 10.96 -0.46 -3.98
CA TYR A 103 10.64 0.80 -4.65
C TYR A 103 10.34 0.53 -6.11
N VAL A 104 9.26 1.11 -6.62
CA VAL A 104 8.87 1.02 -8.04
C VAL A 104 8.79 2.41 -8.63
N HIS A 105 9.43 2.60 -9.79
CA HIS A 105 9.34 3.87 -10.51
C HIS A 105 7.93 4.12 -11.03
N VAL A 106 7.49 5.37 -11.03
CA VAL A 106 6.12 5.73 -11.42
C VAL A 106 5.81 5.33 -12.87
N ASP A 107 6.80 5.35 -13.77
CA ASP A 107 6.60 4.95 -15.17
C ASP A 107 6.39 3.43 -15.28
N ASP A 108 7.15 2.63 -14.50
CA ASP A 108 6.96 1.18 -14.44
C ASP A 108 5.60 0.82 -13.83
N ALA A 109 5.22 1.50 -12.76
CA ALA A 109 3.90 1.33 -12.14
C ALA A 109 2.77 1.72 -13.10
N SER A 110 2.95 2.79 -13.89
CA SER A 110 1.99 3.22 -14.90
C SER A 110 1.89 2.20 -16.03
N SER A 111 3.01 1.69 -16.52
CA SER A 111 3.06 0.65 -17.55
C SER A 111 2.38 -0.64 -17.07
N ALA A 112 2.67 -1.07 -15.82
CA ALA A 112 2.00 -2.21 -15.21
C ALA A 112 0.49 -1.97 -15.06
N THR A 113 0.08 -0.75 -14.69
CA THR A 113 -1.35 -0.37 -14.60
C THR A 113 -2.06 -0.46 -15.95
N LEU A 114 -1.40 -0.09 -17.05
CA LEU A 114 -1.95 -0.27 -18.39
C LEU A 114 -2.01 -1.74 -18.78
N HIS A 115 -0.98 -2.52 -18.42
CA HIS A 115 -0.95 -3.96 -18.74
C HIS A 115 -2.11 -4.72 -18.07
N VAL A 116 -2.49 -4.38 -16.84
CA VAL A 116 -3.60 -5.04 -16.12
C VAL A 116 -4.99 -4.68 -16.66
N LEU A 117 -5.10 -3.85 -17.71
CA LEU A 117 -6.36 -3.65 -18.43
C LEU A 117 -6.76 -4.89 -19.25
N GLY A 118 -5.84 -5.83 -19.50
CA GLY A 118 -6.13 -7.11 -20.15
C GLY A 118 -7.25 -7.89 -19.45
N PRO A 119 -8.06 -8.65 -20.18
CA PRO A 119 -9.20 -9.38 -19.61
C PRO A 119 -8.79 -10.45 -18.59
N GLU A 120 -7.57 -10.98 -18.70
CA GLU A 120 -6.99 -11.99 -17.81
C GLU A 120 -6.84 -11.51 -16.36
N PHE A 121 -6.81 -10.19 -16.15
CA PHE A 121 -6.69 -9.58 -14.81
C PHE A 121 -8.02 -9.24 -14.15
N ALA A 122 -9.14 -9.62 -14.76
CA ALA A 122 -10.45 -9.40 -14.17
C ALA A 122 -10.64 -10.22 -12.89
N ASN A 123 -11.24 -9.59 -11.88
CA ASN A 123 -11.51 -10.17 -10.56
C ASN A 123 -10.24 -10.65 -9.83
N GLN A 124 -9.14 -9.90 -9.98
CA GLN A 124 -7.87 -10.21 -9.35
C GLN A 124 -7.36 -9.06 -8.48
N ASN A 125 -6.54 -9.45 -7.49
CA ASN A 125 -5.78 -8.56 -6.62
C ASN A 125 -4.32 -8.63 -7.04
N ILE A 126 -3.80 -7.55 -7.64
CA ILE A 126 -2.47 -7.48 -8.25
C ILE A 126 -1.55 -6.62 -7.38
N ILE A 127 -0.36 -7.11 -7.11
CA ILE A 127 0.70 -6.35 -6.44
C ILE A 127 1.56 -5.67 -7.51
N ILE A 128 1.74 -4.35 -7.36
CA ILE A 128 2.66 -3.54 -8.18
C ILE A 128 3.70 -2.95 -7.25
N SER A 129 4.87 -3.58 -7.21
CA SER A 129 6.01 -3.23 -6.36
C SER A 129 7.31 -3.38 -7.12
N GLY A 130 8.43 -2.98 -6.51
CA GLY A 130 9.76 -3.21 -7.09
C GLY A 130 10.16 -4.68 -7.05
N ASN A 131 11.12 -5.04 -7.89
CA ASN A 131 11.59 -6.42 -8.01
C ASN A 131 12.70 -6.78 -7.02
N GLN A 132 13.29 -5.78 -6.34
CA GLN A 132 14.41 -5.98 -5.43
C GLN A 132 14.15 -5.29 -4.09
N PRO A 133 14.16 -6.05 -2.99
CA PRO A 133 14.13 -5.46 -1.65
C PRO A 133 15.46 -4.74 -1.37
N MET A 134 15.39 -3.49 -0.95
CA MET A 134 16.52 -2.66 -0.57
C MET A 134 16.43 -2.28 0.89
N ARG A 135 17.54 -2.35 1.63
CA ARG A 135 17.62 -1.80 2.98
C ARG A 135 17.59 -0.29 2.91
N VAL A 136 16.92 0.32 3.89
CA VAL A 136 16.87 1.79 3.98
C VAL A 136 18.26 2.40 4.10
N ALA A 137 19.18 1.75 4.83
CA ALA A 137 20.57 2.21 4.92
C ALA A 137 21.28 2.21 3.56
N ASP A 138 21.02 1.20 2.71
CA ASP A 138 21.62 1.12 1.37
C ASP A 138 21.06 2.19 0.44
N LEU A 139 19.77 2.52 0.57
CA LEU A 139 19.18 3.65 -0.15
C LEU A 139 19.86 4.98 0.20
N PHE A 140 20.09 5.25 1.49
CA PHE A 140 20.71 6.52 1.90
C PHE A 140 22.16 6.60 1.47
N ARG A 141 22.91 5.49 1.53
CA ARG A 141 24.26 5.42 0.97
C ARG A 141 24.24 5.74 -0.53
N MET A 142 23.36 5.11 -1.30
CA MET A 142 23.19 5.37 -2.73
C MET A 142 22.87 6.84 -3.02
N ILE A 143 22.01 7.48 -2.24
CA ILE A 143 21.71 8.92 -2.38
C ILE A 143 23.00 9.75 -2.14
N GLY A 144 23.77 9.44 -1.11
CA GLY A 144 25.05 10.11 -0.84
C GLY A 144 26.06 9.96 -1.97
N GLU A 145 26.22 8.73 -2.49
CA GLU A 145 27.08 8.43 -3.63
C GLU A 145 26.68 9.22 -4.89
N MET A 146 25.38 9.26 -5.21
CA MET A 146 24.85 10.04 -6.35
C MET A 146 25.06 11.54 -6.20
N LEU A 147 25.07 12.06 -4.97
CA LEU A 147 25.32 13.48 -4.67
C LEU A 147 26.81 13.80 -4.52
N GLY A 148 27.69 12.80 -4.56
CA GLY A 148 29.13 12.97 -4.40
C GLY A 148 29.54 13.47 -3.01
N ARG A 149 28.75 13.18 -1.96
CA ARG A 149 29.02 13.64 -0.59
C ARG A 149 28.57 12.64 0.47
N GLU A 150 29.22 12.68 1.62
CA GLU A 150 28.77 11.97 2.81
C GLU A 150 27.54 12.67 3.41
N LEU A 151 26.56 11.88 3.84
CA LEU A 151 25.33 12.35 4.44
C LEU A 151 25.26 11.94 5.92
N GLU A 152 24.81 12.87 6.76
CA GLU A 152 24.48 12.54 8.15
C GLU A 152 23.11 11.86 8.22
N ILE A 153 23.08 10.59 8.64
CA ILE A 153 21.83 9.84 8.75
C ILE A 153 21.41 9.74 10.21
N ARG A 154 20.22 10.27 10.51
CA ARG A 154 19.61 10.27 11.85
C ARG A 154 18.46 9.29 11.88
N TYR A 155 18.67 8.13 12.54
CA TYR A 155 17.62 7.15 12.79
C TYR A 155 16.89 7.49 14.08
N GLN A 156 15.56 7.66 14.01
CA GLN A 156 14.71 7.94 15.15
C GLN A 156 13.73 6.80 15.36
N ASN A 157 13.60 6.35 16.61
CA ASN A 157 12.58 5.37 16.98
C ASN A 157 11.25 6.10 17.16
N ASP A 158 10.31 5.90 16.23
CA ASP A 158 8.93 6.32 16.41
C ASP A 158 8.06 5.07 16.60
N PRO A 159 7.59 4.77 17.83
CA PRO A 159 6.70 3.64 18.09
C PRO A 159 5.37 3.76 17.32
N ASN A 160 5.03 4.96 16.83
CA ASN A 160 3.87 5.23 16.00
C ASN A 160 4.23 5.34 14.50
N SER A 161 5.46 5.05 14.11
CA SER A 161 5.83 5.05 12.70
C SER A 161 4.91 4.08 11.98
N GLY A 162 4.00 4.62 11.18
CA GLY A 162 2.98 3.85 10.48
C GLY A 162 3.53 2.97 9.35
N HIS A 163 4.86 2.63 9.38
CA HIS A 163 5.54 1.88 8.34
C HIS A 163 5.86 0.44 8.77
N TYR A 164 5.77 -0.49 7.82
CA TYR A 164 6.20 -1.88 8.02
C TYR A 164 7.73 -2.02 7.99
N GLN A 165 8.28 -3.00 8.68
CA GLN A 165 9.72 -3.31 8.68
C GLN A 165 10.15 -4.08 7.43
N VAL A 166 9.30 -4.96 6.94
CA VAL A 166 9.49 -5.75 5.71
C VAL A 166 8.22 -5.62 4.88
N THR A 167 8.38 -5.50 3.57
CA THR A 167 7.24 -5.42 2.64
C THR A 167 6.32 -6.63 2.80
N PRO A 168 5.04 -6.44 3.16
CA PRO A 168 4.12 -7.56 3.39
C PRO A 168 3.47 -8.01 2.08
N TYR A 169 3.35 -9.34 1.89
CA TYR A 169 2.71 -9.93 0.71
C TYR A 169 1.48 -10.78 1.03
N ALA A 170 1.16 -10.97 2.30
CA ALA A 170 0.04 -11.79 2.72
C ALA A 170 -0.67 -11.20 3.94
N PHE A 171 -1.96 -11.44 4.05
CA PHE A 171 -2.72 -11.08 5.24
C PHE A 171 -2.23 -11.83 6.47
N MET A 172 -2.05 -11.12 7.57
CA MET A 172 -1.82 -11.74 8.86
C MET A 172 -3.17 -12.22 9.41
N PRO A 173 -3.35 -13.54 9.66
CA PRO A 173 -4.60 -14.05 10.19
C PRO A 173 -4.86 -13.48 11.58
N ARG A 174 -6.12 -13.10 11.83
CA ARG A 174 -6.61 -12.68 13.14
C ARG A 174 -7.49 -13.78 13.68
N MET A 175 -7.02 -14.44 14.74
CA MET A 175 -7.81 -15.46 15.41
C MET A 175 -8.70 -14.83 16.48
N GLY A 176 -9.98 -15.14 16.45
CA GLY A 176 -10.90 -14.86 17.53
C GLY A 176 -10.90 -16.01 18.56
N ARG A 177 -11.01 -15.68 19.85
CA ARG A 177 -11.27 -16.68 20.88
C ARG A 177 -12.78 -16.88 20.98
N LYS A 178 -13.25 -18.12 20.71
CA LYS A 178 -14.64 -18.48 20.92
C LYS A 178 -14.92 -18.56 22.42
N LEU A 179 -15.89 -17.80 22.91
CA LEU A 179 -16.47 -17.99 24.21
C LEU A 179 -17.59 -19.05 24.07
N VAL A 180 -17.51 -20.11 24.84
CA VAL A 180 -18.57 -21.11 24.93
C VAL A 180 -19.29 -20.87 26.28
N PRO A 181 -20.43 -20.15 26.29
CA PRO A 181 -21.21 -19.98 27.51
C PRO A 181 -21.89 -21.32 27.88
N PRO A 182 -22.22 -21.52 29.17
CA PRO A 182 -23.10 -22.62 29.53
C PRO A 182 -24.44 -22.45 28.80
N LEU A 183 -24.80 -23.45 27.99
CA LEU A 183 -26.07 -23.41 27.27
C LEU A 183 -27.19 -23.74 28.26
N THR A 184 -28.06 -22.78 28.50
CA THR A 184 -29.24 -22.91 29.40
C THR A 184 -30.53 -23.09 28.61
N VAL A 185 -30.50 -22.92 27.29
CA VAL A 185 -31.64 -23.08 26.38
C VAL A 185 -31.16 -23.89 25.19
N ASP A 186 -31.86 -24.99 24.90
CA ASP A 186 -31.62 -25.81 23.73
C ASP A 186 -32.46 -25.29 22.53
N LEU A 187 -32.09 -25.72 21.32
CA LEU A 187 -32.86 -25.43 20.09
C LEU A 187 -34.23 -26.13 20.04
N GLY A 188 -34.55 -26.93 21.09
CA GLY A 188 -35.84 -27.53 21.40
C GLY A 188 -36.29 -28.61 20.44
#